data_77fc027865bb98f7ce7c1e5178b2fabc
#
_entry.id   77fc027865bb98f7ce7c1e5178b2fabc
#
_cell.length_a   1.000
_cell.length_b   1.000
_cell.length_c   1.000
_cell.angle_alpha   90.00
_cell.angle_beta   90.00
_cell.angle_gamma   90.00
#
_symmetry.space_group_name_H-M   'P 1'
#
loop_
_entity.id
_entity.type
_entity.pdbx_description
1 polymer ?
#
loop_
_entity_poly.entity_id
_entity_poly.type
_entity_poly.pdbx_seq_one_letter_code
_entity_poly.pdbx_strand_id
1 'polypeptide(L)'
;MAYEAETITYSQKIFYYLLCHGVLSDLDAGANELYRAYVEHEEVMNLVKNQAEIADCRIERYGTCIYLMPDIDNKYLGFTKADLKKELCKSNATDKDYYLAQFVILTLLVEFYDGQGSTSKSREFLKLGELQNIISERLKAGLTLEQEREQENTNIYSELYENVLDYKSMSDAYESLRSVETGSRSKYTKEGYVSIICNFLDRQGLIIFIPEDEMIKTTAK
;
A
#
# COMPACT_ATOMS: atom_id res chain seq x y z
N MET A 1 -24.67 15.27 26.92
CA MET A 1 -24.49 14.02 27.69
C MET A 1 -23.10 14.07 28.30
N ALA A 2 -22.95 13.70 29.58
CA ALA A 2 -21.63 13.56 30.19
C ALA A 2 -21.21 12.08 30.02
N TYR A 3 -20.07 11.83 29.43
CA TYR A 3 -19.48 10.48 29.35
C TYR A 3 -18.91 10.09 30.74
N GLU A 4 -18.96 8.81 31.04
CA GLU A 4 -18.30 8.29 32.26
C GLU A 4 -16.77 8.37 32.09
N ALA A 5 -16.05 8.57 33.19
CA ALA A 5 -14.59 8.67 33.17
C ALA A 5 -13.92 7.41 32.61
N GLU A 6 -14.52 6.25 32.82
CA GLU A 6 -14.04 4.97 32.29
C GLU A 6 -14.15 4.89 30.78
N THR A 7 -15.28 5.31 30.20
CA THR A 7 -15.50 5.39 28.73
C THR A 7 -14.46 6.26 28.07
N ILE A 8 -14.15 7.43 28.64
CA ILE A 8 -13.10 8.34 28.15
C ILE A 8 -11.73 7.64 28.22
N THR A 9 -11.43 6.98 29.32
CA THR A 9 -10.15 6.30 29.53
C THR A 9 -9.93 5.17 28.51
N TYR A 10 -10.96 4.34 28.26
CA TYR A 10 -10.87 3.30 27.24
C TYR A 10 -10.71 3.87 25.83
N SER A 11 -11.47 4.90 25.48
CA SER A 11 -11.34 5.53 24.16
C SER A 11 -9.93 6.08 23.92
N GLN A 12 -9.32 6.69 24.92
CA GLN A 12 -7.94 7.18 24.86
C GLN A 12 -6.94 6.03 24.71
N LYS A 13 -7.04 4.98 25.53
CA LYS A 13 -6.16 3.81 25.44
C LYS A 13 -6.22 3.17 24.04
N ILE A 14 -7.42 3.02 23.48
CA ILE A 14 -7.61 2.44 22.14
C ILE A 14 -6.98 3.35 21.09
N PHE A 15 -7.26 4.65 21.11
CA PHE A 15 -6.72 5.58 20.14
C PHE A 15 -5.18 5.63 20.19
N TYR A 16 -4.58 5.72 21.37
CA TYR A 16 -3.12 5.70 21.51
C TYR A 16 -2.51 4.35 21.11
N TYR A 17 -3.19 3.24 21.39
CA TYR A 17 -2.75 1.93 20.90
C TYR A 17 -2.71 1.90 19.36
N LEU A 18 -3.77 2.38 18.72
CA LEU A 18 -3.87 2.46 17.27
C LEU A 18 -2.83 3.41 16.66
N LEU A 19 -2.51 4.53 17.31
CA LEU A 19 -1.42 5.42 16.88
C LEU A 19 -0.05 4.72 16.88
N CYS A 20 0.20 3.85 17.88
CA CYS A 20 1.47 3.14 18.00
C CYS A 20 1.59 1.92 17.07
N HIS A 21 0.48 1.22 16.82
CA HIS A 21 0.48 -0.09 16.15
C HIS A 21 -0.23 -0.10 14.79
N GLY A 22 -1.01 0.91 14.48
CA GLY A 22 -1.82 1.02 13.26
C GLY A 22 -3.04 0.10 13.23
N VAL A 23 -3.02 -0.99 13.99
CA VAL A 23 -4.07 -2.02 14.03
C VAL A 23 -4.29 -2.54 15.44
N LEU A 24 -5.55 -2.82 15.77
CA LEU A 24 -5.97 -3.48 17.02
C LEU A 24 -6.74 -4.76 16.63
N SER A 25 -6.26 -5.92 17.07
CA SER A 25 -6.84 -7.23 16.73
C SER A 25 -7.45 -7.92 17.95
N ASP A 26 -8.57 -8.61 17.74
CA ASP A 26 -9.16 -9.53 18.75
C ASP A 26 -8.21 -10.67 19.12
N LEU A 27 -7.29 -11.04 18.22
CA LEU A 27 -6.32 -12.13 18.43
C LEU A 27 -5.09 -11.69 19.23
N ASP A 28 -4.93 -10.39 19.50
CA ASP A 28 -3.83 -9.88 20.31
C ASP A 28 -4.14 -10.04 21.80
N ALA A 29 -3.49 -11.01 22.43
CA ALA A 29 -3.70 -11.31 23.85
C ALA A 29 -3.45 -10.10 24.78
N GLY A 30 -2.60 -9.15 24.37
CA GLY A 30 -2.31 -7.92 25.13
C GLY A 30 -3.34 -6.80 24.96
N ALA A 31 -4.16 -6.86 23.91
CA ALA A 31 -5.07 -5.78 23.54
C ALA A 31 -6.53 -6.23 23.35
N ASN A 32 -6.86 -7.48 23.60
CA ASN A 32 -8.20 -8.05 23.44
C ASN A 32 -9.26 -7.27 24.26
N GLU A 33 -8.91 -6.80 25.45
CA GLU A 33 -9.81 -5.98 26.29
C GLU A 33 -10.16 -4.65 25.59
N LEU A 34 -9.20 -4.02 24.93
CA LEU A 34 -9.40 -2.78 24.17
C LEU A 34 -10.28 -3.03 22.94
N TYR A 35 -10.07 -4.16 22.24
CA TYR A 35 -10.90 -4.56 21.11
C TYR A 35 -12.35 -4.75 21.53
N ARG A 36 -12.59 -5.49 22.61
CA ARG A 36 -13.93 -5.69 23.16
C ARG A 36 -14.59 -4.38 23.59
N ALA A 37 -13.86 -3.53 24.31
CA ALA A 37 -14.37 -2.21 24.71
C ALA A 37 -14.83 -1.38 23.49
N TYR A 38 -14.10 -1.42 22.38
CA TYR A 38 -14.50 -0.74 21.15
C TYR A 38 -15.75 -1.35 20.51
N VAL A 39 -15.88 -2.68 20.52
CA VAL A 39 -16.98 -3.38 19.81
C VAL A 39 -18.27 -3.39 20.64
N GLU A 40 -18.16 -3.53 21.97
CA GLU A 40 -19.30 -3.71 22.86
C GLU A 40 -19.90 -2.38 23.35
N HIS A 41 -19.11 -1.27 23.34
CA HIS A 41 -19.56 0.03 23.84
C HIS A 41 -19.58 1.09 22.73
N GLU A 42 -20.77 1.41 22.25
CA GLU A 42 -20.97 2.43 21.20
C GLU A 42 -20.38 3.79 21.56
N GLU A 43 -20.46 4.19 22.84
CA GLU A 43 -19.89 5.45 23.31
C GLU A 43 -18.36 5.48 23.17
N VAL A 44 -17.67 4.37 23.49
CA VAL A 44 -16.22 4.22 23.31
C VAL A 44 -15.87 4.31 21.84
N MET A 45 -16.58 3.56 21.00
CA MET A 45 -16.38 3.57 19.55
C MET A 45 -16.53 4.98 18.97
N ASN A 46 -17.57 5.71 19.35
CA ASN A 46 -17.82 7.07 18.86
C ASN A 46 -16.73 8.05 19.30
N LEU A 47 -16.24 7.94 20.53
CA LEU A 47 -15.12 8.76 21.01
C LEU A 47 -13.82 8.46 20.26
N VAL A 48 -13.51 7.18 20.00
CA VAL A 48 -12.32 6.78 19.22
C VAL A 48 -12.41 7.32 17.80
N LYS A 49 -13.55 7.21 17.13
CA LYS A 49 -13.77 7.77 15.79
C LYS A 49 -13.60 9.29 15.77
N ASN A 50 -14.16 9.99 16.74
CA ASN A 50 -14.02 11.44 16.84
C ASN A 50 -12.55 11.86 17.06
N GLN A 51 -11.79 11.13 17.90
CA GLN A 51 -10.36 11.38 18.08
C GLN A 51 -9.58 11.15 16.79
N ALA A 52 -9.95 10.13 16.00
CA ALA A 52 -9.32 9.87 14.71
C ALA A 52 -9.61 10.98 13.71
N GLU A 53 -10.86 11.46 13.61
CA GLU A 53 -11.23 12.58 12.75
C GLU A 53 -10.45 13.86 13.09
N ILE A 54 -10.28 14.17 14.37
CA ILE A 54 -9.46 15.30 14.83
C ILE A 54 -7.99 15.16 14.41
N ALA A 55 -7.51 13.91 14.29
CA ALA A 55 -6.15 13.58 13.85
C ALA A 55 -6.02 13.39 12.33
N ASP A 56 -6.99 13.81 11.53
CA ASP A 56 -7.07 13.60 10.07
C ASP A 56 -6.89 12.11 9.70
N CYS A 57 -7.62 11.23 10.43
CA CYS A 57 -7.62 9.78 10.26
C CYS A 57 -9.02 9.22 10.27
N ARG A 58 -9.17 8.00 9.77
CA ARG A 58 -10.40 7.21 9.85
C ARG A 58 -10.17 5.90 10.59
N ILE A 59 -11.21 5.46 11.31
CA ILE A 59 -11.23 4.13 11.93
C ILE A 59 -12.11 3.23 11.09
N GLU A 60 -11.52 2.14 10.59
CA GLU A 60 -12.24 1.11 9.84
C GLU A 60 -12.10 -0.25 10.52
N ARG A 61 -13.18 -1.03 10.50
CA ARG A 61 -13.18 -2.39 11.03
C ARG A 61 -13.39 -3.40 9.92
N TYR A 62 -12.44 -4.33 9.79
CA TYR A 62 -12.54 -5.48 8.87
C TYR A 62 -12.32 -6.77 9.65
N GLY A 63 -13.33 -7.64 9.66
CA GLY A 63 -13.29 -8.89 10.40
C GLY A 63 -13.04 -8.66 11.89
N THR A 64 -11.95 -9.22 12.39
CA THR A 64 -11.49 -9.14 13.79
C THR A 64 -10.44 -8.05 14.02
N CYS A 65 -10.25 -7.14 13.08
CA CYS A 65 -9.25 -6.08 13.17
C CYS A 65 -9.90 -4.70 13.03
N ILE A 66 -9.38 -3.74 13.80
CA ILE A 66 -9.71 -2.31 13.76
C ILE A 66 -8.45 -1.59 13.30
N TYR A 67 -8.56 -0.76 12.26
CA TYR A 67 -7.45 -0.05 11.62
C TYR A 67 -7.58 1.45 11.83
N LEU A 68 -6.46 2.11 12.11
CA LEU A 68 -6.31 3.55 11.98
C LEU A 68 -5.74 3.85 10.60
N MET A 69 -6.52 4.53 9.78
CA MET A 69 -6.12 4.90 8.43
C MET A 69 -5.95 6.41 8.32
N PRO A 70 -4.72 6.91 8.16
CA PRO A 70 -4.48 8.32 7.88
C PRO A 70 -5.15 8.75 6.58
N ASP A 71 -5.71 9.95 6.54
CA ASP A 71 -6.18 10.54 5.30
C ASP A 71 -5.01 10.90 4.38
N ILE A 72 -5.29 11.03 3.08
CA ILE A 72 -4.27 11.25 2.03
C ILE A 72 -3.39 12.47 2.34
N ASP A 73 -3.97 13.51 2.93
CA ASP A 73 -3.27 14.74 3.27
C ASP A 73 -2.66 14.75 4.67
N ASN A 74 -2.76 13.64 5.42
CA ASN A 74 -2.19 13.55 6.75
C ASN A 74 -0.66 13.54 6.69
N LYS A 75 -0.05 14.65 7.16
CA LYS A 75 1.41 14.88 7.08
C LYS A 75 2.20 14.20 8.21
N TYR A 76 1.52 13.71 9.25
CA TYR A 76 2.17 13.20 10.46
C TYR A 76 2.15 11.67 10.53
N LEU A 77 1.07 11.04 10.08
CA LEU A 77 0.85 9.59 10.19
C LEU A 77 0.90 8.88 8.83
N GLY A 78 0.77 9.61 7.74
CA GLY A 78 0.91 9.11 6.37
C GLY A 78 2.30 9.33 5.79
N PHE A 79 2.52 8.80 4.59
CA PHE A 79 3.73 9.05 3.82
C PHE A 79 3.50 10.17 2.82
N THR A 80 4.34 11.18 2.82
CA THR A 80 4.38 12.15 1.73
C THR A 80 5.00 11.55 0.48
N LYS A 81 4.74 12.14 -0.70
CA LYS A 81 5.41 11.76 -1.95
C LYS A 81 6.94 11.79 -1.82
N ALA A 82 7.47 12.75 -1.06
CA ALA A 82 8.91 12.87 -0.81
C ALA A 82 9.45 11.71 0.02
N ASP A 83 8.72 11.29 1.05
CA ASP A 83 9.09 10.14 1.89
C ASP A 83 9.07 8.85 1.07
N LEU A 84 8.01 8.61 0.30
CA LEU A 84 7.91 7.44 -0.56
C LEU A 84 9.02 7.41 -1.63
N LYS A 85 9.36 8.54 -2.25
CA LYS A 85 10.49 8.61 -3.19
C LYS A 85 11.81 8.24 -2.52
N LYS A 86 12.05 8.69 -1.29
CA LYS A 86 13.27 8.38 -0.53
C LYS A 86 13.35 6.90 -0.16
N GLU A 87 12.23 6.30 0.26
CA GLU A 87 12.15 4.89 0.65
C GLU A 87 12.26 3.94 -0.55
N LEU A 88 11.48 4.20 -1.60
CA LEU A 88 11.26 3.27 -2.71
C LEU A 88 12.23 3.46 -3.87
N CYS A 89 12.76 4.66 -4.06
CA CYS A 89 13.52 5.00 -5.25
C CYS A 89 15.01 5.28 -4.97
N LYS A 90 15.80 5.42 -6.03
CA LYS A 90 17.20 5.86 -5.96
C LYS A 90 17.32 7.31 -5.48
N SER A 91 18.49 7.73 -5.01
CA SER A 91 18.71 9.06 -4.41
C SER A 91 18.41 10.24 -5.33
N ASN A 92 18.57 10.07 -6.64
CA ASN A 92 18.29 11.08 -7.67
C ASN A 92 16.99 10.77 -8.45
N ALA A 93 16.02 10.14 -7.80
CA ALA A 93 14.77 9.74 -8.42
C ALA A 93 13.93 10.94 -8.87
N THR A 94 13.39 10.82 -10.06
CA THR A 94 12.40 11.73 -10.65
C THR A 94 10.98 11.25 -10.35
N ASP A 95 9.99 11.96 -10.84
CA ASP A 95 8.59 11.53 -10.72
C ASP A 95 8.31 10.24 -11.49
N LYS A 96 9.03 9.97 -12.58
CA LYS A 96 8.94 8.70 -13.33
C LYS A 96 9.27 7.49 -12.46
N ASP A 97 10.34 7.57 -11.67
CA ASP A 97 10.74 6.52 -10.74
C ASP A 97 9.68 6.30 -9.65
N TYR A 98 9.07 7.39 -9.17
CA TYR A 98 7.97 7.31 -8.20
C TYR A 98 6.72 6.63 -8.77
N TYR A 99 6.29 7.03 -9.96
CA TYR A 99 5.12 6.41 -10.62
C TYR A 99 5.39 4.96 -10.98
N LEU A 100 6.62 4.61 -11.38
CA LEU A 100 7.01 3.22 -11.55
C LEU A 100 6.89 2.43 -10.24
N ALA A 101 7.31 2.99 -9.10
CA ALA A 101 7.13 2.32 -7.80
C ALA A 101 5.64 2.09 -7.47
N GLN A 102 4.78 3.08 -7.69
CA GLN A 102 3.34 2.92 -7.53
C GLN A 102 2.77 1.84 -8.46
N PHE A 103 3.22 1.82 -9.71
CA PHE A 103 2.81 0.81 -10.67
C PHE A 103 3.20 -0.62 -10.24
N VAL A 104 4.41 -0.80 -9.71
CA VAL A 104 4.86 -2.09 -9.15
C VAL A 104 3.99 -2.51 -7.97
N ILE A 105 3.69 -1.59 -7.05
CA ILE A 105 2.80 -1.86 -5.91
C ILE A 105 1.42 -2.29 -6.39
N LEU A 106 0.81 -1.53 -7.29
CA LEU A 106 -0.52 -1.84 -7.84
C LEU A 106 -0.52 -3.18 -8.58
N THR A 107 0.54 -3.45 -9.37
CA THR A 107 0.69 -4.73 -10.07
C THR A 107 0.70 -5.90 -9.09
N LEU A 108 1.49 -5.80 -8.02
CA LEU A 108 1.56 -6.81 -6.98
C LEU A 108 0.20 -7.03 -6.28
N LEU A 109 -0.48 -5.95 -5.91
CA LEU A 109 -1.79 -6.04 -5.25
C LEU A 109 -2.85 -6.69 -6.16
N VAL A 110 -2.88 -6.34 -7.45
CA VAL A 110 -3.81 -6.95 -8.42
C VAL A 110 -3.54 -8.44 -8.61
N GLU A 111 -2.27 -8.90 -8.56
CA GLU A 111 -1.96 -10.33 -8.65
C GLU A 111 -2.48 -11.14 -7.44
N PHE A 112 -2.56 -10.52 -6.28
CA PHE A 112 -3.11 -11.18 -5.08
C PHE A 112 -4.63 -11.02 -4.95
N TYR A 113 -5.20 -9.93 -5.46
CA TYR A 113 -6.61 -9.60 -5.33
C TYR A 113 -7.17 -9.29 -6.72
N ASP A 114 -7.94 -10.20 -7.29
CA ASP A 114 -8.48 -10.10 -8.67
C ASP A 114 -9.62 -9.09 -8.85
N GLY A 115 -9.93 -8.32 -7.83
CA GLY A 115 -10.97 -7.28 -7.86
C GLY A 115 -12.42 -7.80 -7.90
N GLN A 116 -12.64 -9.11 -7.89
CA GLN A 116 -13.98 -9.72 -7.98
C GLN A 116 -14.66 -9.93 -6.62
N GLY A 117 -14.03 -9.48 -5.53
CA GLY A 117 -14.63 -9.57 -4.20
C GLY A 117 -13.60 -9.50 -3.08
N SER A 118 -14.02 -9.01 -1.92
CA SER A 118 -13.18 -8.76 -0.75
C SER A 118 -12.54 -10.01 -0.11
N THR A 119 -12.76 -11.20 -0.66
CA THR A 119 -12.33 -12.47 -0.06
C THR A 119 -11.64 -13.43 -1.01
N SER A 120 -11.63 -13.19 -2.32
CA SER A 120 -10.98 -14.09 -3.26
C SER A 120 -9.51 -13.73 -3.47
N LYS A 121 -8.62 -14.47 -2.80
CA LYS A 121 -7.20 -14.46 -3.13
C LYS A 121 -7.01 -15.25 -4.41
N SER A 122 -6.50 -14.60 -5.46
CA SER A 122 -6.20 -15.28 -6.73
C SER A 122 -4.95 -16.16 -6.62
N ARG A 123 -4.03 -15.85 -5.68
CA ARG A 123 -2.78 -16.58 -5.46
C ARG A 123 -2.41 -16.65 -3.98
N GLU A 124 -1.78 -17.74 -3.56
CA GLU A 124 -1.22 -17.87 -2.20
C GLU A 124 0.17 -17.24 -2.08
N PHE A 125 0.95 -17.29 -3.14
CA PHE A 125 2.29 -16.69 -3.20
C PHE A 125 2.64 -16.29 -4.64
N LEU A 126 3.66 -15.44 -4.75
CA LEU A 126 4.25 -15.00 -6.01
C LEU A 126 5.78 -15.00 -5.87
N LYS A 127 6.50 -15.47 -6.88
CA LYS A 127 7.97 -15.37 -6.93
C LYS A 127 8.41 -13.99 -7.44
N LEU A 128 9.53 -13.48 -6.93
CA LEU A 128 10.07 -12.18 -7.32
C LEU A 128 10.32 -12.07 -8.83
N GLY A 129 10.92 -13.11 -9.43
CA GLY A 129 11.16 -13.17 -10.88
C GLY A 129 9.86 -13.22 -11.71
N GLU A 130 8.82 -13.90 -11.21
CA GLU A 130 7.50 -13.89 -11.83
C GLU A 130 6.87 -12.49 -11.81
N LEU A 131 6.96 -11.80 -10.67
CA LEU A 131 6.50 -10.41 -10.57
C LEU A 131 7.22 -9.48 -11.56
N GLN A 132 8.52 -9.63 -11.74
CA GLN A 132 9.30 -8.86 -12.72
C GLN A 132 8.82 -9.09 -14.15
N ASN A 133 8.50 -10.33 -14.51
CA ASN A 133 7.95 -10.66 -15.83
C ASN A 133 6.58 -9.99 -16.02
N ILE A 134 5.69 -10.09 -15.02
CA ILE A 134 4.37 -9.47 -15.05
C ILE A 134 4.49 -7.94 -15.21
N ILE A 135 5.39 -7.29 -14.47
CA ILE A 135 5.65 -5.85 -14.58
C ILE A 135 6.07 -5.51 -16.01
N SER A 136 7.02 -6.28 -16.58
CA SER A 136 7.52 -6.05 -17.93
C SER A 136 6.44 -6.20 -18.99
N GLU A 137 5.60 -7.23 -18.86
CA GLU A 137 4.48 -7.49 -19.79
C GLU A 137 3.41 -6.40 -19.69
N ARG A 138 3.04 -5.97 -18.48
CA ARG A 138 2.04 -4.91 -18.29
C ARG A 138 2.51 -3.55 -18.75
N LEU A 139 3.80 -3.21 -18.57
CA LEU A 139 4.38 -1.98 -19.11
C LEU A 139 4.35 -1.99 -20.64
N LYS A 140 4.71 -3.11 -21.27
CA LYS A 140 4.64 -3.25 -22.74
C LYS A 140 3.21 -3.14 -23.26
N ALA A 141 2.26 -3.82 -22.62
CA ALA A 141 0.86 -3.73 -23.00
C ALA A 141 0.31 -2.29 -22.85
N GLY A 142 0.65 -1.61 -21.76
CA GLY A 142 0.29 -0.21 -21.55
C GLY A 142 0.86 0.72 -22.62
N LEU A 143 2.13 0.54 -23.02
CA LEU A 143 2.75 1.28 -24.12
C LEU A 143 2.01 1.09 -25.45
N THR A 144 1.62 -0.14 -25.76
CA THR A 144 0.88 -0.43 -27.00
C THR A 144 -0.47 0.31 -27.00
N LEU A 145 -1.20 0.24 -25.88
CA LEU A 145 -2.48 0.97 -25.73
C LEU A 145 -2.32 2.50 -25.81
N GLU A 146 -1.24 3.04 -25.27
CA GLU A 146 -0.93 4.46 -25.35
C GLU A 146 -0.66 4.89 -26.80
N GLN A 147 0.13 4.11 -27.53
CA GLN A 147 0.42 4.34 -28.96
C GLN A 147 -0.82 4.22 -29.87
N GLU A 148 -1.70 3.25 -29.61
CA GLU A 148 -2.95 3.08 -30.34
C GLU A 148 -3.87 4.29 -30.12
N ARG A 149 -3.98 4.80 -28.88
CA ARG A 149 -4.75 5.99 -28.54
C ARG A 149 -4.21 7.27 -29.21
N GLU A 150 -2.89 7.43 -29.25
CA GLU A 150 -2.27 8.56 -29.96
C GLU A 150 -2.56 8.53 -31.46
N GLN A 151 -2.65 7.35 -32.08
CA GLN A 151 -2.96 7.18 -33.50
C GLN A 151 -4.44 7.44 -33.83
N GLU A 152 -5.35 7.09 -32.93
CA GLU A 152 -6.80 7.29 -33.12
C GLU A 152 -7.26 8.75 -33.02
N ASN A 153 -6.36 9.68 -32.65
CA ASN A 153 -6.54 11.15 -32.69
C ASN A 153 -7.86 11.65 -32.05
N THR A 154 -8.28 11.00 -30.97
CA THR A 154 -9.50 11.35 -30.27
C THR A 154 -9.21 12.47 -29.26
N ASN A 155 -9.19 13.71 -29.75
CA ASN A 155 -9.02 14.97 -28.99
C ASN A 155 -10.07 15.21 -27.88
N ILE A 156 -11.05 14.32 -27.72
CA ILE A 156 -12.16 14.49 -26.77
C ILE A 156 -11.76 14.08 -25.35
N TYR A 157 -10.69 13.29 -25.18
CA TYR A 157 -10.29 12.76 -23.89
C TYR A 157 -9.00 13.35 -23.30
N SER A 158 -8.30 14.22 -24.04
CA SER A 158 -7.02 14.80 -23.57
C SER A 158 -7.18 15.67 -22.30
N GLU A 159 -8.26 16.41 -22.18
CA GLU A 159 -8.51 17.25 -20.99
C GLU A 159 -8.95 16.47 -19.75
N LEU A 160 -9.56 15.29 -19.92
CA LEU A 160 -10.01 14.43 -18.81
C LEU A 160 -8.89 13.54 -18.26
N TYR A 161 -7.80 13.37 -18.99
CA TYR A 161 -6.73 12.42 -18.67
C TYR A 161 -5.34 13.05 -18.51
N GLU A 162 -5.26 14.34 -18.19
CA GLU A 162 -3.99 15.01 -17.86
C GLU A 162 -3.19 14.33 -16.72
N ASN A 163 -3.80 13.41 -16.00
CA ASN A 163 -3.19 12.62 -14.91
C ASN A 163 -3.06 11.12 -15.23
N VAL A 164 -3.15 10.72 -16.50
CA VAL A 164 -2.97 9.30 -16.86
C VAL A 164 -1.53 8.88 -16.66
N LEU A 165 -1.34 7.70 -16.09
CA LEU A 165 -0.05 7.03 -15.97
C LEU A 165 0.67 7.05 -17.33
N ASP A 166 1.79 7.75 -17.40
CA ASP A 166 2.67 7.81 -18.57
C ASP A 166 3.46 6.49 -18.65
N TYR A 167 2.90 5.51 -19.36
CA TYR A 167 3.52 4.19 -19.53
C TYR A 167 4.88 4.28 -20.20
N LYS A 168 5.08 5.22 -21.12
CA LYS A 168 6.37 5.47 -21.78
C LYS A 168 7.43 5.87 -20.77
N SER A 169 7.14 6.86 -19.93
CA SER A 169 8.09 7.32 -18.90
C SER A 169 8.39 6.24 -17.85
N MET A 170 7.39 5.45 -17.43
CA MET A 170 7.59 4.33 -16.52
C MET A 170 8.40 3.21 -17.15
N SER A 171 8.13 2.87 -18.42
CA SER A 171 8.88 1.86 -19.16
C SER A 171 10.34 2.27 -19.34
N ASP A 172 10.59 3.53 -19.73
CA ASP A 172 11.95 4.06 -19.85
C ASP A 172 12.71 4.00 -18.51
N ALA A 173 12.02 4.33 -17.40
CA ALA A 173 12.59 4.23 -16.06
C ALA A 173 12.94 2.77 -15.70
N TYR A 174 12.05 1.82 -16.01
CA TYR A 174 12.25 0.40 -15.74
C TYR A 174 13.36 -0.22 -16.60
N GLU A 175 13.41 0.11 -17.89
CA GLU A 175 14.45 -0.37 -18.79
C GLU A 175 15.83 0.26 -18.50
N SER A 176 15.88 1.43 -17.87
CA SER A 176 17.13 2.03 -17.38
C SER A 176 17.77 1.25 -16.21
N LEU A 177 17.01 0.39 -15.54
CA LEU A 177 17.53 -0.49 -14.50
C LEU A 177 18.31 -1.64 -15.12
N ARG A 178 19.47 -1.97 -14.54
CA ARG A 178 20.27 -3.10 -14.99
C ARG A 178 19.57 -4.41 -14.64
N SER A 179 19.61 -5.40 -15.53
CA SER A 179 19.25 -6.76 -15.21
C SER A 179 20.49 -7.50 -14.72
N VAL A 180 20.38 -8.21 -13.59
CA VAL A 180 21.47 -9.01 -13.02
C VAL A 180 20.92 -10.41 -12.73
N GLU A 181 21.65 -11.45 -13.11
CA GLU A 181 21.17 -12.83 -13.06
C GLU A 181 20.89 -13.36 -11.65
N THR A 182 21.40 -12.75 -10.58
CA THR A 182 21.16 -13.24 -9.21
C THR A 182 21.30 -12.15 -8.14
N GLY A 183 20.29 -12.07 -7.26
CA GLY A 183 20.41 -11.60 -5.87
C GLY A 183 20.86 -10.14 -5.64
N SER A 184 20.80 -9.27 -6.63
CA SER A 184 21.19 -7.89 -6.43
C SER A 184 20.18 -7.13 -5.53
N ARG A 185 20.68 -6.58 -4.43
CA ARG A 185 19.92 -5.70 -3.54
C ARG A 185 20.06 -4.21 -3.89
N SER A 186 20.59 -3.90 -5.06
CA SER A 186 20.84 -2.53 -5.49
C SER A 186 19.58 -1.89 -6.07
N LYS A 187 19.26 -0.66 -5.66
CA LYS A 187 18.18 0.16 -6.26
C LYS A 187 18.35 0.43 -7.77
N TYR A 188 19.48 0.07 -8.33
CA TYR A 188 19.80 0.27 -9.75
C TYR A 188 19.61 -0.98 -10.61
N THR A 189 19.14 -2.09 -10.02
CA THR A 189 18.80 -3.33 -10.74
C THR A 189 17.30 -3.59 -10.65
N LYS A 190 16.72 -4.27 -11.64
CA LYS A 190 15.29 -4.63 -11.66
C LYS A 190 14.93 -5.46 -10.42
N GLU A 191 15.76 -6.45 -10.09
CA GLU A 191 15.62 -7.34 -8.93
C GLU A 191 15.65 -6.55 -7.61
N GLY A 192 16.69 -5.73 -7.43
CA GLY A 192 16.87 -4.94 -6.22
C GLY A 192 15.78 -3.88 -6.04
N TYR A 193 15.34 -3.26 -7.14
CA TYR A 193 14.26 -2.28 -7.12
C TYR A 193 12.94 -2.91 -6.64
N VAL A 194 12.54 -4.03 -7.23
CA VAL A 194 11.32 -4.74 -6.83
C VAL A 194 11.44 -5.28 -5.40
N SER A 195 12.62 -5.82 -5.04
CA SER A 195 12.89 -6.31 -3.67
C SER A 195 12.77 -5.21 -2.61
N ILE A 196 13.21 -3.99 -2.90
CA ILE A 196 13.08 -2.85 -1.98
C ILE A 196 11.62 -2.47 -1.76
N ILE A 197 10.81 -2.47 -2.84
CA ILE A 197 9.38 -2.24 -2.75
C ILE A 197 8.71 -3.33 -1.92
N CYS A 198 9.04 -4.61 -2.15
CA CYS A 198 8.53 -5.72 -1.34
C CYS A 198 8.92 -5.59 0.14
N ASN A 199 10.17 -5.24 0.46
CA ASN A 199 10.60 -5.00 1.84
C ASN A 199 9.86 -3.82 2.49
N PHE A 200 9.54 -2.77 1.73
CA PHE A 200 8.72 -1.67 2.23
C PHE A 200 7.31 -2.14 2.57
N LEU A 201 6.65 -2.86 1.67
CA LEU A 201 5.30 -3.38 1.89
C LEU A 201 5.23 -4.40 3.04
N ASP A 202 6.27 -5.23 3.20
CA ASP A 202 6.42 -6.15 4.32
C ASP A 202 6.48 -5.41 5.66
N ARG A 203 7.30 -4.36 5.76
CA ARG A 203 7.37 -3.49 6.95
C ARG A 203 6.05 -2.79 7.25
N GLN A 204 5.22 -2.51 6.24
CA GLN A 204 3.86 -1.98 6.42
C GLN A 204 2.82 -3.07 6.76
N GLY A 205 3.24 -4.34 6.78
CA GLY A 205 2.37 -5.48 7.07
C GLY A 205 1.35 -5.77 5.97
N LEU A 206 1.56 -5.28 4.75
CA LEU A 206 0.68 -5.51 3.60
C LEU A 206 0.97 -6.84 2.90
N ILE A 207 2.20 -7.32 2.98
CA ILE A 207 2.65 -8.61 2.45
C ILE A 207 3.60 -9.26 3.45
N ILE A 208 3.96 -10.52 3.22
CA ILE A 208 5.08 -11.21 3.83
C ILE A 208 6.10 -11.47 2.72
N PHE A 209 7.30 -10.88 2.83
CA PHE A 209 8.37 -11.08 1.88
C PHE A 209 9.49 -11.92 2.50
N ILE A 210 9.84 -13.02 1.83
CA ILE A 210 10.90 -13.96 2.23
C ILE A 210 12.03 -13.84 1.21
N PRO A 211 13.05 -13.00 1.48
CA PRO A 211 14.10 -12.70 0.50
C PRO A 211 14.96 -13.91 0.10
N GLU A 212 15.16 -14.87 1.02
CA GLU A 212 15.96 -16.08 0.79
C GLU A 212 15.32 -17.00 -0.25
N ASP A 213 13.99 -17.04 -0.27
CA ASP A 213 13.20 -17.85 -1.19
C ASP A 213 12.68 -17.04 -2.37
N GLU A 214 12.96 -15.74 -2.42
CA GLU A 214 12.41 -14.79 -3.37
C GLU A 214 10.86 -14.86 -3.44
N MET A 215 10.21 -15.08 -2.30
CA MET A 215 8.80 -15.39 -2.21
C MET A 215 8.02 -14.28 -1.52
N ILE A 216 6.90 -13.90 -2.14
CA ILE A 216 5.95 -12.90 -1.64
C ILE A 216 4.65 -13.61 -1.33
N LYS A 217 4.08 -13.36 -0.15
CA LYS A 217 2.77 -13.90 0.30
C LYS A 217 1.86 -12.77 0.76
N THR A 218 0.56 -13.01 0.70
CA THR A 218 -0.42 -12.10 1.33
C THR A 218 -0.38 -12.24 2.85
N THR A 219 -0.68 -11.16 3.55
CA THR A 219 -0.98 -11.21 4.98
C THR A 219 -2.44 -11.64 5.20
N ALA A 220 -2.81 -11.90 6.45
CA ALA A 220 -4.20 -12.15 6.85
C ALA A 220 -5.01 -10.85 7.01
N LYS A 221 -4.35 -9.70 6.78
CA LYS A 221 -4.95 -8.36 6.88
C LYS A 221 -5.76 -8.02 5.65
#